data_02e39b399198b2a3d8cd560eee1b66fa
#
_entry.id   02e39b399198b2a3d8cd560eee1b66fa
#
_cell.length_a   1.000
_cell.length_b   1.000
_cell.length_c   1.000
_cell.angle_alpha   90.00
_cell.angle_beta   90.00
_cell.angle_gamma   90.00
#
_symmetry.space_group_name_H-M   'P 1'
#
loop_
_entity.id
_entity.type
_entity.pdbx_description
1 polymer ?
#
loop_
_entity_poly.entity_id
_entity_poly.type
_entity_poly.pdbx_seq_one_letter_code
_entity_poly.pdbx_strand_id
1 'polypeptide(L)'
;MIGDIFDRGYDVLPLLWLMYKLEQEAADAGGAAVLLLGNHEGMVLAGDVRYTRGKYLETARQLGMENYRQLFSPDTELGRWLATRNTMLRIGRNLFVHAGLSARLLERDLEMDTLNARMSEGLYRTSKERREDPTLEFLYRSAGPVWYRGMVCTDEKYDPLTPEQTDALLRRYDADRLLVGHTIFPDISTFHDGRVIAVNV
;
A
#
# COMPACT_ATOMS: atom_id res chain seq x y z
N MET A 1 5.84 2.73 -8.29
CA MET A 1 4.36 2.52 -8.24
C MET A 1 3.93 2.47 -6.79
N ILE A 2 2.82 3.11 -6.42
CA ILE A 2 2.40 3.24 -5.02
C ILE A 2 1.14 2.41 -4.68
N GLY A 3 1.09 1.16 -5.13
CA GLY A 3 0.06 0.17 -4.79
C GLY A 3 -1.14 0.14 -5.73
N ASP A 4 -2.12 -0.70 -5.36
CA ASP A 4 -3.38 -0.94 -6.05
C ASP A 4 -3.21 -1.46 -7.49
N ILE A 5 -2.32 -2.44 -7.69
CA ILE A 5 -2.27 -3.23 -8.93
C ILE A 5 -3.43 -4.22 -8.98
N PHE A 6 -3.78 -4.82 -7.82
CA PHE A 6 -4.87 -5.77 -7.70
C PHE A 6 -6.24 -5.13 -7.93
N ASP A 7 -7.19 -5.99 -8.27
CA ASP A 7 -8.59 -5.68 -8.48
C ASP A 7 -8.90 -4.78 -9.68
N ARG A 8 -10.18 -4.66 -10.01
CA ARG A 8 -10.80 -3.80 -11.04
C ARG A 8 -10.17 -3.81 -12.44
N GLY A 9 -8.83 -3.85 -12.53
CA GLY A 9 -8.08 -3.84 -13.78
C GLY A 9 -8.28 -5.10 -14.64
N TYR A 10 -7.90 -5.02 -15.92
CA TYR A 10 -7.95 -6.18 -16.84
C TYR A 10 -6.60 -6.89 -16.95
N ASP A 11 -5.51 -6.26 -16.53
CA ASP A 11 -4.14 -6.75 -16.74
C ASP A 11 -3.33 -6.88 -15.45
N VAL A 12 -4.00 -7.27 -14.35
CA VAL A 12 -3.39 -7.42 -13.00
C VAL A 12 -2.18 -8.36 -13.06
N LEU A 13 -2.35 -9.60 -13.55
CA LEU A 13 -1.24 -10.56 -13.62
C LEU A 13 -0.12 -10.11 -14.56
N PRO A 14 -0.40 -9.66 -15.81
CA PRO A 14 0.63 -9.09 -16.68
C PRO A 14 1.37 -7.91 -16.03
N LEU A 15 0.67 -7.02 -15.30
CA LEU A 15 1.28 -5.88 -14.65
C LEU A 15 2.17 -6.28 -13.46
N LEU A 16 1.76 -7.27 -12.67
CA LEU A 16 2.60 -7.81 -11.60
C LEU A 16 3.91 -8.39 -12.15
N TRP A 17 3.82 -9.20 -13.22
CA TRP A 17 5.01 -9.76 -13.87
C TRP A 17 5.88 -8.69 -14.53
N LEU A 18 5.27 -7.64 -15.10
CA LEU A 18 6.00 -6.51 -15.65
C LEU A 18 6.79 -5.78 -14.55
N MET A 19 6.15 -5.51 -13.40
CA MET A 19 6.81 -4.86 -12.27
C MET A 19 7.95 -5.73 -11.70
N TYR A 20 7.71 -7.03 -11.58
CA TYR A 20 8.75 -7.98 -11.16
C TYR A 20 9.97 -7.93 -12.10
N LYS A 21 9.74 -7.95 -13.41
CA LYS A 21 10.79 -7.84 -14.43
C LYS A 21 11.51 -6.49 -14.36
N LEU A 22 10.77 -5.38 -14.30
CA LEU A 22 11.33 -4.04 -14.25
C LEU A 22 12.21 -3.80 -13.02
N GLU A 23 11.91 -4.42 -11.89
CA GLU A 23 12.79 -4.37 -10.72
C GLU A 23 14.16 -4.97 -11.00
N GLN A 24 14.20 -6.14 -11.64
CA GLN A 24 15.47 -6.80 -12.01
C GLN A 24 16.24 -5.99 -13.03
N GLU A 25 15.60 -5.57 -14.12
CA GLU A 25 16.23 -4.80 -15.17
C GLU A 25 16.76 -3.43 -14.68
N ALA A 26 16.00 -2.77 -13.79
CA ALA A 26 16.45 -1.51 -13.20
C ALA A 26 17.66 -1.71 -12.29
N ALA A 27 17.69 -2.78 -11.48
CA ALA A 27 18.81 -3.11 -10.63
C ALA A 27 20.09 -3.41 -11.46
N ASP A 28 19.95 -4.20 -12.54
CA ASP A 28 21.05 -4.52 -13.46
C ASP A 28 21.62 -3.27 -14.17
N ALA A 29 20.74 -2.26 -14.39
CA ALA A 29 21.12 -0.97 -14.96
C ALA A 29 21.64 0.05 -13.91
N GLY A 30 21.76 -0.34 -12.63
CA GLY A 30 22.22 0.54 -11.55
C GLY A 30 21.17 1.53 -11.03
N GLY A 31 19.89 1.28 -11.35
CA GLY A 31 18.73 2.04 -10.88
C GLY A 31 17.82 1.23 -9.98
N ALA A 32 16.57 1.67 -9.84
CA ALA A 32 15.54 0.95 -9.10
C ALA A 32 14.14 1.21 -9.66
N ALA A 33 13.35 0.17 -9.83
CA ALA A 33 11.90 0.25 -9.97
C ALA A 33 11.28 -0.29 -8.67
N VAL A 34 10.30 0.39 -8.10
CA VAL A 34 9.76 0.03 -6.79
C VAL A 34 8.24 -0.07 -6.85
N LEU A 35 7.70 -1.17 -6.30
CA LEU A 35 6.29 -1.32 -5.97
C LEU A 35 6.11 -1.19 -4.45
N LEU A 36 5.21 -0.30 -4.03
CA LEU A 36 4.66 -0.28 -2.68
C LEU A 36 3.32 -1.02 -2.64
N LEU A 37 3.00 -1.56 -1.47
CA LEU A 37 1.72 -2.24 -1.25
C LEU A 37 0.61 -1.22 -0.99
N GLY A 38 -0.55 -1.43 -1.65
CA GLY A 38 -1.80 -0.73 -1.38
C GLY A 38 -2.79 -1.58 -0.58
N ASN A 39 -3.98 -1.05 -0.39
CA ASN A 39 -5.02 -1.77 0.33
C ASN A 39 -5.58 -2.95 -0.47
N HIS A 40 -5.62 -2.87 -1.80
CA HIS A 40 -6.10 -3.97 -2.65
C HIS A 40 -5.15 -5.18 -2.62
N GLU A 41 -3.84 -4.98 -2.55
CA GLU A 41 -2.90 -6.06 -2.28
C GLU A 41 -3.21 -6.71 -0.93
N GLY A 42 -3.37 -5.91 0.12
CA GLY A 42 -3.70 -6.41 1.46
C GLY A 42 -5.05 -7.11 1.55
N MET A 43 -6.04 -6.74 0.72
CA MET A 43 -7.36 -7.38 0.65
C MET A 43 -7.26 -8.76 0.00
N VAL A 44 -6.73 -8.83 -1.22
CA VAL A 44 -6.64 -10.08 -1.98
C VAL A 44 -5.79 -11.12 -1.26
N LEU A 45 -4.65 -10.72 -0.71
CA LEU A 45 -3.76 -11.63 0.02
C LEU A 45 -4.34 -12.09 1.36
N ALA A 46 -5.27 -11.34 1.95
CA ALA A 46 -6.08 -11.78 3.10
C ALA A 46 -7.29 -12.63 2.71
N GLY A 47 -7.57 -12.80 1.40
CA GLY A 47 -8.70 -13.57 0.86
C GLY A 47 -9.96 -12.78 0.55
N ASP A 48 -9.91 -11.44 0.62
CA ASP A 48 -11.04 -10.58 0.23
C ASP A 48 -10.96 -10.24 -1.26
N VAL A 49 -11.75 -10.94 -2.06
CA VAL A 49 -11.77 -10.85 -3.53
C VAL A 49 -12.98 -10.10 -4.09
N ARG A 50 -13.67 -9.31 -3.26
CA ARG A 50 -14.94 -8.63 -3.64
C ARG A 50 -14.82 -7.71 -4.84
N TYR A 51 -13.65 -7.19 -5.15
CA TYR A 51 -13.36 -6.33 -6.30
C TYR A 51 -12.60 -7.02 -7.43
N THR A 52 -12.26 -8.30 -7.22
CA THR A 52 -11.52 -9.10 -8.21
C THR A 52 -12.45 -9.49 -9.37
N ARG A 53 -11.99 -9.30 -10.59
CA ARG A 53 -12.77 -9.68 -11.78
C ARG A 53 -12.88 -11.18 -11.93
N GLY A 54 -14.05 -11.63 -12.40
CA GLY A 54 -14.36 -13.05 -12.59
C GLY A 54 -13.33 -13.81 -13.43
N LYS A 55 -12.70 -13.16 -14.43
CA LYS A 55 -11.66 -13.80 -15.24
C LYS A 55 -10.48 -14.32 -14.42
N TYR A 56 -10.09 -13.61 -13.34
CA TYR A 56 -8.96 -14.03 -12.49
C TYR A 56 -9.34 -15.16 -11.56
N LEU A 57 -10.59 -15.16 -11.07
CA LEU A 57 -11.12 -16.29 -10.31
C LEU A 57 -11.16 -17.55 -11.17
N GLU A 58 -11.57 -17.41 -12.43
CA GLU A 58 -11.57 -18.49 -13.40
C GLU A 58 -10.14 -18.95 -13.77
N THR A 59 -9.21 -18.01 -13.94
CA THR A 59 -7.79 -18.35 -14.17
C THR A 59 -7.23 -19.19 -13.01
N ALA A 60 -7.51 -18.81 -11.76
CA ALA A 60 -7.07 -19.59 -10.59
C ALA A 60 -7.64 -21.02 -10.63
N ARG A 61 -8.95 -21.16 -10.93
CA ARG A 61 -9.61 -22.47 -11.07
C ARG A 61 -8.99 -23.34 -12.17
N GLN A 62 -8.69 -22.76 -13.34
CA GLN A 62 -8.05 -23.46 -14.47
C GLN A 62 -6.63 -23.93 -14.13
N LEU A 63 -5.94 -23.23 -13.25
CA LEU A 63 -4.63 -23.62 -12.74
C LEU A 63 -4.70 -24.60 -11.55
N GLY A 64 -5.90 -25.10 -11.23
CA GLY A 64 -6.11 -26.08 -10.15
C GLY A 64 -6.08 -25.49 -8.74
N MET A 65 -6.18 -24.17 -8.61
CA MET A 65 -6.23 -23.50 -7.31
C MET A 65 -7.66 -23.48 -6.75
N GLU A 66 -7.81 -23.69 -5.45
CA GLU A 66 -9.12 -23.63 -4.77
C GLU A 66 -9.68 -22.20 -4.73
N ASN A 67 -8.79 -21.20 -4.67
CA ASN A 67 -9.15 -19.78 -4.64
C ASN A 67 -8.05 -18.90 -5.24
N TYR A 68 -8.41 -17.66 -5.60
CA TYR A 68 -7.52 -16.71 -6.26
C TYR A 68 -6.28 -16.34 -5.44
N ARG A 69 -6.42 -16.26 -4.12
CA ARG A 69 -5.32 -15.95 -3.20
C ARG A 69 -4.16 -16.95 -3.32
N GLN A 70 -4.44 -18.21 -3.66
CA GLN A 70 -3.40 -19.24 -3.77
C GLN A 70 -2.38 -18.96 -4.88
N LEU A 71 -2.76 -18.19 -5.93
CA LEU A 71 -1.80 -17.74 -6.95
C LEU A 71 -0.67 -16.87 -6.39
N PHE A 72 -0.88 -16.30 -5.23
CA PHE A 72 0.03 -15.38 -4.54
C PHE A 72 0.42 -15.89 -3.16
N SER A 73 0.30 -17.19 -2.90
CA SER A 73 0.75 -17.76 -1.62
C SER A 73 2.26 -17.60 -1.46
N PRO A 74 2.79 -17.62 -0.23
CA PRO A 74 4.25 -17.54 0.01
C PRO A 74 5.09 -18.61 -0.71
N ASP A 75 4.45 -19.67 -1.20
CA ASP A 75 5.11 -20.74 -1.95
C ASP A 75 5.25 -20.44 -3.45
N THR A 76 4.56 -19.41 -3.96
CA THR A 76 4.64 -18.97 -5.36
C THR A 76 5.67 -17.86 -5.55
N GLU A 77 6.14 -17.68 -6.79
CA GLU A 77 7.12 -16.63 -7.11
C GLU A 77 6.59 -15.23 -6.80
N LEU A 78 5.40 -14.89 -7.32
CA LEU A 78 4.77 -13.59 -7.04
C LEU A 78 4.44 -13.41 -5.56
N GLY A 79 4.06 -14.48 -4.85
CA GLY A 79 3.80 -14.41 -3.42
C GLY A 79 5.05 -14.07 -2.62
N ARG A 80 6.17 -14.76 -2.86
CA ARG A 80 7.46 -14.43 -2.22
C ARG A 80 7.90 -13.00 -2.53
N TRP A 81 7.77 -12.60 -3.78
CA TRP A 81 8.11 -11.22 -4.19
C TRP A 81 7.24 -10.18 -3.49
N LEU A 82 5.91 -10.36 -3.45
CA LEU A 82 4.99 -9.45 -2.77
C LEU A 82 5.27 -9.35 -1.27
N ALA A 83 5.66 -10.45 -0.62
CA ALA A 83 6.03 -10.46 0.79
C ALA A 83 7.22 -9.56 1.14
N THR A 84 8.08 -9.27 0.17
CA THR A 84 9.24 -8.38 0.35
C THR A 84 8.96 -6.92 -0.01
N ARG A 85 7.74 -6.58 -0.44
CA ARG A 85 7.40 -5.20 -0.82
C ARG A 85 7.12 -4.36 0.41
N ASN A 86 7.61 -3.13 0.38
CA ASN A 86 7.37 -2.15 1.43
C ASN A 86 5.98 -1.51 1.28
N THR A 87 5.46 -0.98 2.36
CA THR A 87 4.26 -0.12 2.39
C THR A 87 4.64 1.35 2.32
N MET A 88 5.79 1.69 2.88
CA MET A 88 6.30 3.06 2.92
C MET A 88 7.76 3.09 2.48
N LEU A 89 8.15 4.12 1.71
CA LEU A 89 9.50 4.31 1.21
C LEU A 89 9.87 5.79 1.22
N ARG A 90 11.10 6.11 1.60
CA ARG A 90 11.68 7.44 1.45
C ARG A 90 12.79 7.45 0.40
N ILE A 91 12.70 8.40 -0.54
CA ILE A 91 13.73 8.65 -1.56
C ILE A 91 14.16 10.11 -1.43
N GLY A 92 15.38 10.34 -0.99
CA GLY A 92 15.83 11.65 -0.57
C GLY A 92 14.94 12.18 0.57
N ARG A 93 14.30 13.31 0.38
CA ARG A 93 13.36 13.91 1.32
C ARG A 93 11.88 13.76 0.91
N ASN A 94 11.59 12.87 -0.05
CA ASN A 94 10.24 12.56 -0.45
C ASN A 94 9.83 11.20 0.12
N LEU A 95 8.73 11.18 0.87
CA LEU A 95 8.11 9.98 1.42
C LEU A 95 7.00 9.50 0.48
N PHE A 96 6.90 8.21 0.31
CA PHE A 96 5.88 7.57 -0.52
C PHE A 96 5.09 6.58 0.32
N VAL A 97 3.78 6.64 0.24
CA VAL A 97 2.86 5.69 0.87
C VAL A 97 1.59 5.59 0.03
N HIS A 98 0.90 4.45 0.11
CA HIS A 98 -0.28 4.23 -0.75
C HIS A 98 -1.40 5.25 -0.48
N ALA A 99 -1.87 5.40 0.76
CA ALA A 99 -3.02 6.24 1.08
C ALA A 99 -2.67 7.49 1.91
N GLY A 100 -1.98 7.34 3.02
CA GLY A 100 -1.64 8.48 3.88
C GLY A 100 -1.18 8.04 5.27
N LEU A 101 -0.79 9.01 6.10
CA LEU A 101 -0.35 8.79 7.48
C LEU A 101 -1.27 9.56 8.43
N SER A 102 -1.94 8.87 9.34
CA SER A 102 -2.79 9.52 10.36
C SER A 102 -1.99 10.05 11.54
N ALA A 103 -2.53 11.05 12.25
CA ALA A 103 -1.93 11.55 13.49
C ALA A 103 -1.73 10.44 14.55
N ARG A 104 -2.59 9.42 14.54
CA ARG A 104 -2.49 8.26 15.44
C ARG A 104 -1.20 7.44 15.25
N LEU A 105 -0.51 7.61 14.12
CA LEU A 105 0.78 6.97 13.89
C LEU A 105 1.88 7.59 14.75
N LEU A 106 1.81 8.89 15.05
CA LEU A 106 2.74 9.58 15.97
C LEU A 106 2.67 8.99 17.39
N GLU A 107 1.49 8.59 17.83
CA GLU A 107 1.27 8.01 19.15
C GLU A 107 1.88 6.60 19.29
N ARG A 108 2.10 5.92 18.17
CA ARG A 108 2.61 4.54 18.15
C ARG A 108 4.12 4.44 18.03
N ASP A 109 4.78 5.55 17.76
CA ASP A 109 6.25 5.66 17.64
C ASP A 109 6.89 4.58 16.75
N LEU A 110 6.21 4.24 15.63
CA LEU A 110 6.71 3.24 14.69
C LEU A 110 7.72 3.86 13.73
N GLU A 111 8.95 3.37 13.77
CA GLU A 111 9.95 3.65 12.74
C GLU A 111 9.51 3.05 11.38
N MET A 112 9.98 3.62 10.27
CA MET A 112 9.59 3.19 8.92
C MET A 112 9.88 1.70 8.67
N ASP A 113 11.05 1.23 9.08
CA ASP A 113 11.43 -0.19 8.90
C ASP A 113 10.55 -1.11 9.75
N THR A 114 10.23 -0.72 10.97
CA THR A 114 9.32 -1.46 11.85
C THR A 114 7.91 -1.48 11.25
N LEU A 115 7.40 -0.36 10.72
CA LEU A 115 6.12 -0.29 10.04
C LEU A 115 6.08 -1.25 8.84
N ASN A 116 7.09 -1.20 7.98
CA ASN A 116 7.20 -2.08 6.81
C ASN A 116 7.24 -3.55 7.22
N ALA A 117 8.04 -3.92 8.22
CA ALA A 117 8.13 -5.28 8.73
C ALA A 117 6.78 -5.78 9.29
N ARG A 118 6.08 -4.95 10.06
CA ARG A 118 4.74 -5.29 10.58
C ARG A 118 3.69 -5.42 9.48
N MET A 119 3.75 -4.55 8.45
CA MET A 119 2.88 -4.69 7.28
C MET A 119 3.16 -5.99 6.52
N SER A 120 4.41 -6.34 6.29
CA SER A 120 4.78 -7.62 5.65
C SER A 120 4.31 -8.82 6.48
N GLU A 121 4.49 -8.81 7.81
CA GLU A 121 4.01 -9.86 8.72
C GLU A 121 2.48 -10.07 8.63
N GLY A 122 1.73 -8.96 8.53
CA GLY A 122 0.28 -8.99 8.44
C GLY A 122 -0.26 -9.34 7.05
N LEU A 123 0.58 -9.33 6.00
CA LEU A 123 0.13 -9.30 4.60
C LEU A 123 -0.76 -10.50 4.23
N TYR A 124 -0.39 -11.70 4.69
CA TYR A 124 -1.12 -12.95 4.43
C TYR A 124 -2.11 -13.35 5.53
N ARG A 125 -2.19 -12.58 6.61
CA ARG A 125 -3.16 -12.85 7.68
C ARG A 125 -4.55 -12.39 7.26
N THR A 126 -5.55 -13.17 7.59
CA THR A 126 -6.96 -12.79 7.40
C THR A 126 -7.32 -11.56 8.24
N SER A 127 -8.41 -10.88 7.88
CA SER A 127 -8.91 -9.75 8.67
C SER A 127 -9.23 -10.13 10.13
N LYS A 128 -9.56 -11.40 10.40
CA LYS A 128 -9.77 -11.90 11.76
C LYS A 128 -8.45 -11.97 12.52
N GLU A 129 -7.44 -12.60 11.95
CA GLU A 129 -6.11 -12.75 12.55
C GLU A 129 -5.41 -11.40 12.78
N ARG A 130 -5.57 -10.43 11.85
CA ARG A 130 -5.05 -9.07 12.04
C ARG A 130 -5.66 -8.37 13.24
N ARG A 131 -6.94 -8.62 13.57
CA ARG A 131 -7.60 -8.04 14.75
C ARG A 131 -7.11 -8.59 16.08
N GLU A 132 -6.45 -9.74 16.10
CA GLU A 132 -5.85 -10.32 17.30
C GLU A 132 -4.57 -9.60 17.74
N ASP A 133 -4.00 -8.78 16.86
CA ASP A 133 -2.81 -7.95 17.11
C ASP A 133 -3.17 -6.46 16.94
N PRO A 134 -3.14 -5.65 18.02
CA PRO A 134 -3.54 -4.24 17.98
C PRO A 134 -2.74 -3.38 16.99
N THR A 135 -1.48 -3.75 16.72
CA THR A 135 -0.64 -3.03 15.73
C THR A 135 -1.09 -3.38 14.31
N LEU A 136 -1.31 -4.66 14.00
CA LEU A 136 -1.80 -5.07 12.69
C LEU A 136 -3.22 -4.57 12.44
N GLU A 137 -4.08 -4.61 13.45
CA GLU A 137 -5.41 -4.02 13.35
C GLU A 137 -5.31 -2.54 12.93
N PHE A 138 -4.50 -1.75 13.62
CA PHE A 138 -4.31 -0.34 13.28
C PHE A 138 -3.79 -0.17 11.85
N LEU A 139 -2.71 -0.87 11.49
CA LEU A 139 -2.02 -0.69 10.19
C LEU A 139 -2.90 -1.07 8.99
N TYR A 140 -3.80 -2.04 9.15
CA TYR A 140 -4.67 -2.53 8.08
C TYR A 140 -6.10 -1.96 8.11
N ARG A 141 -6.39 -0.97 8.99
CA ARG A 141 -7.71 -0.31 9.09
C ARG A 141 -7.64 1.13 8.61
N SER A 142 -8.77 1.83 8.72
CA SER A 142 -9.01 3.17 8.17
C SER A 142 -7.97 4.25 8.58
N ALA A 143 -7.30 4.09 9.71
CA ALA A 143 -6.23 4.99 10.15
C ALA A 143 -4.83 4.52 9.74
N GLY A 144 -4.71 3.36 9.11
CA GLY A 144 -3.43 2.80 8.65
C GLY A 144 -2.99 3.33 7.29
N PRO A 145 -1.71 3.10 6.94
CA PRO A 145 -1.04 3.75 5.80
C PRO A 145 -1.61 3.40 4.43
N VAL A 146 -2.36 2.32 4.31
CA VAL A 146 -2.97 1.87 3.05
C VAL A 146 -4.46 2.24 2.91
N TRP A 147 -5.05 2.90 3.92
CA TRP A 147 -6.46 3.27 3.91
C TRP A 147 -6.74 4.74 4.26
N TYR A 148 -5.85 5.40 5.00
CA TYR A 148 -6.14 6.70 5.57
C TYR A 148 -6.23 7.79 4.50
N ARG A 149 -7.32 8.59 4.54
CA ARG A 149 -7.61 9.64 3.55
C ARG A 149 -7.53 11.06 4.12
N GLY A 150 -7.36 11.22 5.42
CA GLY A 150 -7.45 12.55 6.08
C GLY A 150 -6.31 13.51 5.74
N MET A 151 -5.30 13.10 4.96
CA MET A 151 -4.30 14.02 4.40
C MET A 151 -4.80 14.75 3.14
N VAL A 152 -5.82 14.22 2.46
CA VAL A 152 -6.31 14.75 1.18
C VAL A 152 -7.83 14.94 1.15
N CYS A 153 -8.53 14.53 2.19
CA CYS A 153 -9.98 14.68 2.35
C CYS A 153 -10.28 15.48 3.61
N THR A 154 -11.19 16.46 3.49
CA THR A 154 -11.59 17.36 4.58
C THR A 154 -12.87 16.94 5.30
N ASP A 155 -13.53 15.86 4.85
CA ASP A 155 -14.71 15.29 5.50
C ASP A 155 -14.30 14.69 6.86
N GLU A 156 -14.98 15.09 7.95
CA GLU A 156 -14.69 14.69 9.34
C GLU A 156 -14.62 13.17 9.54
N LYS A 157 -15.35 12.38 8.75
CA LYS A 157 -15.29 10.92 8.80
C LYS A 157 -13.90 10.33 8.49
N TYR A 158 -13.03 11.12 7.85
CA TYR A 158 -11.66 10.71 7.52
C TYR A 158 -10.63 11.21 8.53
N ASP A 159 -11.07 11.89 9.60
CA ASP A 159 -10.18 12.44 10.63
C ASP A 159 -9.08 13.33 10.01
N PRO A 160 -9.44 14.49 9.38
CA PRO A 160 -8.51 15.31 8.63
C PRO A 160 -7.35 15.79 9.49
N LEU A 161 -6.12 15.78 8.93
CA LEU A 161 -4.95 16.32 9.62
C LEU A 161 -4.94 17.85 9.66
N THR A 162 -4.42 18.38 10.77
CA THR A 162 -4.00 19.77 10.81
C THR A 162 -2.64 19.97 10.13
N PRO A 163 -2.27 21.21 9.75
CA PRO A 163 -0.93 21.51 9.23
C PRO A 163 0.19 21.08 10.20
N GLU A 164 0.01 21.30 11.51
CA GLU A 164 0.98 20.95 12.54
C GLU A 164 1.20 19.45 12.67
N GLN A 165 0.12 18.66 12.56
CA GLN A 165 0.19 17.18 12.54
C GLN A 165 0.90 16.67 11.29
N THR A 166 0.63 17.28 10.14
CA THR A 166 1.33 16.98 8.88
C THR A 166 2.82 17.25 9.01
N ASP A 167 3.21 18.39 9.57
CA ASP A 167 4.61 18.73 9.83
C ASP A 167 5.28 17.76 10.82
N ALA A 168 4.57 17.35 11.86
CA ALA A 168 5.08 16.39 12.82
C ALA A 168 5.35 15.02 12.16
N LEU A 169 4.44 14.55 11.31
CA LEU A 169 4.62 13.31 10.56
C LEU A 169 5.79 13.38 9.58
N LEU A 170 5.93 14.47 8.83
CA LEU A 170 7.04 14.65 7.90
C LEU A 170 8.38 14.69 8.64
N ARG A 171 8.47 15.43 9.76
CA ARG A 171 9.67 15.44 10.61
C ARG A 171 10.00 14.07 11.20
N ARG A 172 8.98 13.32 11.62
CA ARG A 172 9.16 11.96 12.17
C ARG A 172 9.88 11.04 11.21
N TYR A 173 9.58 11.16 9.92
CA TYR A 173 10.16 10.32 8.86
C TYR A 173 11.25 11.02 8.04
N ASP A 174 11.80 12.13 8.51
CA ASP A 174 12.85 12.92 7.87
C ASP A 174 12.51 13.23 6.40
N ALA A 175 11.31 13.76 6.15
CA ALA A 175 10.80 14.08 4.83
C ALA A 175 10.31 15.54 4.74
N ASP A 176 10.33 16.10 3.53
CA ASP A 176 9.76 17.42 3.23
C ASP A 176 8.39 17.29 2.56
N ARG A 177 8.15 16.16 1.88
CA ARG A 177 6.92 15.91 1.13
C ARG A 177 6.49 14.45 1.27
N LEU A 178 5.18 14.25 1.16
CA LEU A 178 4.55 12.94 1.06
C LEU A 178 3.79 12.81 -0.25
N LEU A 179 4.02 11.74 -0.98
CA LEU A 179 3.29 11.38 -2.19
C LEU A 179 2.33 10.24 -1.88
N VAL A 180 1.06 10.41 -2.25
CA VAL A 180 -0.04 9.47 -1.97
C VAL A 180 -0.86 9.16 -3.21
N GLY A 181 -1.48 7.98 -3.23
CA GLY A 181 -2.47 7.52 -4.19
C GLY A 181 -3.84 7.33 -3.55
N HIS A 182 -4.47 6.16 -3.76
CA HIS A 182 -5.69 5.67 -3.11
C HIS A 182 -6.95 6.53 -3.32
N THR A 183 -6.86 7.84 -3.17
CA THR A 183 -7.96 8.77 -3.42
C THR A 183 -7.81 9.35 -4.81
N ILE A 184 -8.83 9.16 -5.65
CA ILE A 184 -8.81 9.60 -7.06
C ILE A 184 -9.17 11.09 -7.14
N PHE A 185 -8.36 11.84 -7.87
CA PHE A 185 -8.58 13.24 -8.22
C PHE A 185 -8.59 13.42 -9.75
N PRO A 186 -9.22 14.49 -10.28
CA PRO A 186 -9.20 14.78 -11.73
C PRO A 186 -7.78 15.02 -12.27
N ASP A 187 -6.91 15.60 -11.43
CA ASP A 187 -5.51 15.94 -11.74
C ASP A 187 -4.62 15.73 -10.53
N ILE A 188 -3.31 15.68 -10.73
CA ILE A 188 -2.32 15.68 -9.63
C ILE A 188 -2.60 16.89 -8.75
N SER A 189 -2.91 16.65 -7.50
CA SER A 189 -3.38 17.67 -6.55
C SER A 189 -2.43 17.80 -5.37
N THR A 190 -2.34 19.03 -4.83
CA THR A 190 -1.49 19.31 -3.68
C THR A 190 -2.32 19.77 -2.49
N PHE A 191 -1.91 19.38 -1.29
CA PHE A 191 -2.54 19.69 -0.01
C PHE A 191 -1.48 20.13 0.99
N HIS A 192 -1.90 20.75 2.10
CA HIS A 192 -1.01 21.20 3.19
C HIS A 192 0.15 22.05 2.67
N ASP A 193 -0.14 23.08 1.89
CA ASP A 193 0.84 24.00 1.27
C ASP A 193 1.91 23.27 0.41
N GLY A 194 1.47 22.25 -0.35
CA GLY A 194 2.34 21.48 -1.25
C GLY A 194 3.17 20.38 -0.59
N ARG A 195 2.95 20.12 0.71
CA ARG A 195 3.65 19.06 1.44
C ARG A 195 3.08 17.67 1.16
N VAL A 196 1.82 17.58 0.78
CA VAL A 196 1.18 16.33 0.36
C VAL A 196 0.78 16.43 -1.10
N ILE A 197 1.17 15.44 -1.90
CA ILE A 197 0.91 15.38 -3.33
C ILE A 197 0.13 14.11 -3.63
N ALA A 198 -1.13 14.26 -4.08
CA ALA A 198 -1.94 13.14 -4.53
C ALA A 198 -1.69 12.90 -6.03
N VAL A 199 -1.27 11.68 -6.38
CA VAL A 199 -0.85 11.29 -7.74
C VAL A 199 -1.78 10.27 -8.40
N ASN A 200 -2.92 9.94 -7.79
CA ASN A 200 -3.92 9.03 -8.35
C ASN A 200 -4.96 9.84 -9.15
N VAL A 201 -4.85 9.80 -10.46
CA VAL A 201 -5.69 10.51 -11.44
C VAL A 201 -6.39 9.54 -12.35
#